data_88eb5cd13641cb8272f7fba32fda6db2
#
_entry.id   88eb5cd13641cb8272f7fba32fda6db2
#
_cell.length_a   1.000
_cell.length_b   1.000
_cell.length_c   1.000
_cell.angle_alpha   90.00
_cell.angle_beta   90.00
_cell.angle_gamma   90.00
#
_symmetry.space_group_name_H-M   'P 1'
#
loop_
_entity.id
_entity.type
_entity.pdbx_description
1 polymer ?
#
loop_
_entity_poly.entity_id
_entity_poly.type
_entity_poly.pdbx_seq_one_letter_code
_entity_poly.pdbx_strand_id
1 'polypeptide(L)'
;MYKALNYWVYGGFTGEKTPYEFIDFAAAQGLDGVEFTVGDCIKIDITEEECKKIAAYAAVKKIGLRTMATGFYWGCSLSTPDEAERSQAVEFTRKYIQIANWLGVETILVIPGDTRVPWDESRPVVSYKDVWEYSKRSIDEVTPLAEELNVNLALENVWNRFLFSPMEWKLYLDQFASEKVGIYFDLANCCIYCRPQDYIEILKERVLAIHVKNFSESDCAGGLHGFGDDLLEGMVDFDAVQKVLESINYKGALTAEMVPFSRLPDMVLPDEELARVTCQKLKTLFL
;
A
#
# COMPACT_ATOMS: atom_id res chain seq x y z
N MET A 1 -2.70 -0.74 -18.64
CA MET A 1 -2.44 -1.40 -17.34
C MET A 1 -3.59 -1.14 -16.39
N TYR A 2 -3.83 -1.99 -15.35
CA TYR A 2 -4.94 -1.84 -14.40
C TYR A 2 -4.70 -0.65 -13.45
N LYS A 3 -5.61 0.32 -13.44
CA LYS A 3 -5.49 1.58 -12.71
C LYS A 3 -6.57 1.67 -11.62
N ALA A 4 -6.14 1.93 -10.40
CA ALA A 4 -7.01 2.03 -9.23
C ALA A 4 -6.72 3.30 -8.42
N LEU A 5 -7.63 3.65 -7.51
CA LEU A 5 -7.45 4.70 -6.53
C LEU A 5 -7.44 4.11 -5.13
N ASN A 6 -6.55 4.59 -4.27
CA ASN A 6 -6.55 4.28 -2.85
C ASN A 6 -7.64 5.10 -2.13
N TYR A 7 -8.30 4.48 -1.14
CA TYR A 7 -9.39 5.10 -0.40
C TYR A 7 -8.97 6.38 0.33
N TRP A 8 -7.77 6.46 0.88
CA TRP A 8 -7.32 7.66 1.63
C TRP A 8 -7.35 8.93 0.77
N VAL A 9 -7.10 8.82 -0.53
CA VAL A 9 -7.19 9.96 -1.46
C VAL A 9 -8.63 10.49 -1.58
N TYR A 10 -9.64 9.58 -1.52
CA TYR A 10 -11.05 9.92 -1.68
C TYR A 10 -11.77 10.16 -0.35
N GLY A 11 -11.59 9.28 0.62
CA GLY A 11 -12.36 9.22 1.88
C GLY A 11 -11.59 9.69 3.11
N GLY A 12 -10.27 9.99 2.97
CA GLY A 12 -9.42 10.32 4.11
C GLY A 12 -9.25 9.16 5.08
N PHE A 13 -8.92 9.50 6.33
CA PHE A 13 -8.58 8.53 7.38
C PHE A 13 -9.71 8.30 8.40
N THR A 14 -10.90 8.86 8.17
CA THR A 14 -12.00 8.79 9.14
C THR A 14 -13.00 7.66 8.88
N GLY A 15 -13.00 7.12 7.66
CA GLY A 15 -13.94 6.10 7.23
C GLY A 15 -15.40 6.60 7.14
N GLU A 16 -15.60 7.89 6.91
CA GLU A 16 -16.92 8.50 6.74
C GLU A 16 -17.58 8.13 5.41
N LYS A 17 -16.79 7.94 4.36
CA LYS A 17 -17.27 7.49 3.07
C LYS A 17 -17.38 5.97 3.04
N THR A 18 -18.50 5.47 2.55
CA THR A 18 -18.76 4.04 2.46
C THR A 18 -18.02 3.37 1.30
N PRO A 19 -17.79 2.04 1.33
CA PRO A 19 -17.26 1.30 0.19
C PRO A 19 -18.09 1.47 -1.09
N TYR A 20 -19.40 1.59 -0.97
CA TYR A 20 -20.33 1.77 -2.09
C TYR A 20 -20.16 3.13 -2.77
N GLU A 21 -20.05 4.22 -1.99
CA GLU A 21 -19.78 5.57 -2.51
C GLU A 21 -18.42 5.61 -3.22
N PHE A 22 -17.42 4.93 -2.69
CA PHE A 22 -16.09 4.88 -3.30
C PHE A 22 -16.09 4.09 -4.62
N ILE A 23 -16.81 2.97 -4.70
CA ILE A 23 -17.01 2.22 -5.94
C ILE A 23 -17.70 3.10 -6.98
N ASP A 24 -18.77 3.81 -6.60
CA ASP A 24 -19.51 4.71 -7.51
C ASP A 24 -18.64 5.86 -8.01
N PHE A 25 -17.83 6.45 -7.13
CA PHE A 25 -16.87 7.49 -7.49
C PHE A 25 -15.86 6.97 -8.52
N ALA A 26 -15.21 5.83 -8.25
CA ALA A 26 -14.22 5.25 -9.15
C ALA A 26 -14.82 4.89 -10.53
N ALA A 27 -16.03 4.35 -10.55
CA ALA A 27 -16.76 4.05 -11.78
C ALA A 27 -17.06 5.34 -12.58
N ALA A 28 -17.48 6.42 -11.92
CA ALA A 28 -17.71 7.72 -12.55
C ALA A 28 -16.41 8.34 -13.10
N GLN A 29 -15.25 8.08 -12.47
CA GLN A 29 -13.95 8.50 -12.97
C GLN A 29 -13.41 7.61 -14.09
N GLY A 30 -14.03 6.48 -14.40
CA GLY A 30 -13.61 5.52 -15.43
C GLY A 30 -12.31 4.79 -15.07
N LEU A 31 -12.12 4.47 -13.79
CA LEU A 31 -11.02 3.63 -13.31
C LEU A 31 -11.36 2.14 -13.46
N ASP A 32 -10.32 1.31 -13.46
CA ASP A 32 -10.47 -0.14 -13.48
C ASP A 32 -10.83 -0.71 -12.10
N GLY A 33 -10.46 -0.01 -11.01
CA GLY A 33 -10.70 -0.50 -9.67
C GLY A 33 -10.49 0.50 -8.55
N VAL A 34 -10.66 -0.01 -7.34
CA VAL A 34 -10.40 0.68 -6.07
C VAL A 34 -9.50 -0.15 -5.18
N GLU A 35 -8.83 0.53 -4.27
CA GLU A 35 -8.14 -0.07 -3.14
C GLU A 35 -8.80 0.38 -1.85
N PHE A 36 -9.47 -0.54 -1.17
CA PHE A 36 -10.06 -0.28 0.13
C PHE A 36 -9.01 -0.22 1.23
N THR A 37 -9.32 0.51 2.31
CA THR A 37 -8.50 0.53 3.52
C THR A 37 -9.24 -0.13 4.69
N VAL A 38 -8.58 -1.12 5.32
CA VAL A 38 -9.09 -1.78 6.52
C VAL A 38 -8.71 -0.95 7.74
N GLY A 39 -9.70 -0.65 8.55
CA GLY A 39 -9.64 0.31 9.66
C GLY A 39 -10.44 1.60 9.37
N ASP A 40 -10.59 1.93 8.09
CA ASP A 40 -11.36 3.10 7.64
C ASP A 40 -12.68 2.66 6.99
N CYS A 41 -12.73 2.53 5.65
CA CYS A 41 -13.98 2.16 4.97
C CYS A 41 -14.39 0.69 5.17
N ILE A 42 -13.43 -0.20 5.36
CA ILE A 42 -13.69 -1.61 5.72
C ILE A 42 -13.37 -1.82 7.20
N LYS A 43 -14.35 -2.16 8.00
CA LYS A 43 -14.13 -2.42 9.42
C LYS A 43 -13.53 -3.82 9.63
N ILE A 44 -12.67 -3.96 10.66
CA ILE A 44 -12.00 -5.25 10.93
C ILE A 44 -12.97 -6.35 11.38
N ASP A 45 -14.13 -5.99 11.91
CA ASP A 45 -15.20 -6.90 12.34
C ASP A 45 -16.26 -7.16 11.25
N ILE A 46 -16.01 -6.69 10.01
CA ILE A 46 -16.89 -6.92 8.87
C ILE A 46 -17.14 -8.43 8.67
N THR A 47 -18.38 -8.78 8.34
CA THR A 47 -18.76 -10.16 8.09
C THR A 47 -18.50 -10.60 6.65
N GLU A 48 -18.38 -11.92 6.45
CA GLU A 48 -18.27 -12.51 5.11
C GLU A 48 -19.44 -12.11 4.20
N GLU A 49 -20.66 -12.07 4.74
CA GLU A 49 -21.86 -11.69 4.00
C GLU A 49 -21.78 -10.24 3.49
N GLU A 50 -21.33 -9.32 4.33
CA GLU A 50 -21.12 -7.92 3.95
C GLU A 50 -20.03 -7.76 2.91
N CYS A 51 -18.89 -8.45 3.06
CA CYS A 51 -17.83 -8.49 2.05
C CYS A 51 -18.35 -8.97 0.69
N LYS A 52 -19.13 -10.06 0.66
CA LYS A 52 -19.73 -10.58 -0.57
C LYS A 52 -20.71 -9.60 -1.20
N LYS A 53 -21.47 -8.83 -0.41
CA LYS A 53 -22.36 -7.77 -0.93
C LYS A 53 -21.55 -6.64 -1.58
N ILE A 54 -20.46 -6.20 -0.95
CA ILE A 54 -19.58 -5.18 -1.50
C ILE A 54 -18.94 -5.67 -2.80
N ALA A 55 -18.41 -6.89 -2.82
CA ALA A 55 -17.80 -7.48 -4.01
C ALA A 55 -18.80 -7.63 -5.18
N ALA A 56 -20.03 -8.07 -4.89
CA ALA A 56 -21.09 -8.16 -5.88
C ALA A 56 -21.47 -6.77 -6.45
N TYR A 57 -21.52 -5.74 -5.60
CA TYR A 57 -21.78 -4.38 -6.03
C TYR A 57 -20.66 -3.85 -6.94
N ALA A 58 -19.40 -4.04 -6.56
CA ALA A 58 -18.25 -3.67 -7.38
C ALA A 58 -18.29 -4.35 -8.76
N ALA A 59 -18.63 -5.65 -8.81
CA ALA A 59 -18.79 -6.39 -10.05
C ALA A 59 -19.89 -5.82 -10.96
N VAL A 60 -21.05 -5.42 -10.41
CA VAL A 60 -22.13 -4.74 -11.17
C VAL A 60 -21.63 -3.42 -11.76
N LYS A 61 -20.82 -2.67 -11.02
CA LYS A 61 -20.22 -1.41 -11.48
C LYS A 61 -19.01 -1.61 -12.38
N LYS A 62 -18.54 -2.84 -12.58
CA LYS A 62 -17.32 -3.21 -13.32
C LYS A 62 -16.06 -2.61 -12.71
N ILE A 63 -16.03 -2.49 -11.40
CA ILE A 63 -14.87 -2.05 -10.61
C ILE A 63 -14.19 -3.26 -10.01
N GLY A 64 -12.91 -3.43 -10.28
CA GLY A 64 -12.09 -4.50 -9.71
C GLY A 64 -11.64 -4.20 -8.28
N LEU A 65 -11.47 -5.25 -7.50
CA LEU A 65 -10.97 -5.22 -6.13
C LEU A 65 -9.68 -6.05 -6.08
N ARG A 66 -8.54 -5.49 -6.52
CA ARG A 66 -7.29 -6.25 -6.61
C ARG A 66 -6.39 -6.10 -5.41
N THR A 67 -6.44 -4.92 -4.78
CA THR A 67 -5.56 -4.57 -3.65
C THR A 67 -6.35 -4.02 -2.48
N MET A 68 -5.79 -4.14 -1.28
CA MET A 68 -6.27 -3.53 -0.03
C MET A 68 -5.10 -3.00 0.78
N ALA A 69 -5.29 -1.87 1.47
CA ALA A 69 -4.30 -1.24 2.34
C ALA A 69 -4.79 -1.12 3.79
N THR A 70 -3.90 -0.78 4.71
CA THR A 70 -4.21 -0.48 6.10
C THR A 70 -3.13 0.36 6.76
N GLY A 71 -3.52 1.29 7.64
CA GLY A 71 -2.61 2.04 8.52
C GLY A 71 -2.39 1.38 9.88
N PHE A 72 -2.98 0.21 10.14
CA PHE A 72 -2.96 -0.45 11.46
C PHE A 72 -1.56 -0.67 12.03
N TYR A 73 -0.61 -1.04 11.17
CA TYR A 73 0.74 -1.42 11.60
C TYR A 73 1.55 -0.27 12.20
N TRP A 74 1.17 0.98 11.98
CA TRP A 74 1.80 2.13 12.61
C TRP A 74 1.57 2.20 14.12
N GLY A 75 0.44 1.69 14.60
CA GLY A 75 0.09 1.59 16.01
C GLY A 75 0.38 0.22 16.64
N CYS A 76 0.58 -0.83 15.83
CA CYS A 76 0.75 -2.21 16.29
C CYS A 76 1.67 -2.98 15.32
N SER A 77 2.97 -3.02 15.62
CA SER A 77 4.00 -3.44 14.67
C SER A 77 4.26 -4.95 14.67
N LEU A 78 4.45 -5.52 13.47
CA LEU A 78 4.91 -6.91 13.27
C LEU A 78 6.35 -7.14 13.74
N SER A 79 7.12 -6.06 13.98
CA SER A 79 8.54 -6.12 14.32
C SER A 79 8.85 -5.66 15.74
N THR A 80 7.84 -5.35 16.56
CA THR A 80 8.06 -4.96 17.95
C THR A 80 8.65 -6.10 18.78
N PRO A 81 9.57 -5.80 19.73
CA PRO A 81 10.05 -6.78 20.71
C PRO A 81 8.97 -7.18 21.74
N ASP A 82 7.93 -6.34 21.93
CA ASP A 82 6.77 -6.68 22.76
C ASP A 82 5.98 -7.82 22.12
N GLU A 83 5.99 -8.98 22.77
CA GLU A 83 5.35 -10.19 22.25
C GLU A 83 3.83 -10.07 22.21
N ALA A 84 3.21 -9.36 23.16
CA ALA A 84 1.76 -9.20 23.19
C ALA A 84 1.30 -8.30 22.03
N GLU A 85 1.97 -7.18 21.79
CA GLU A 85 1.70 -6.31 20.64
C GLU A 85 1.95 -7.06 19.33
N ARG A 86 3.08 -7.77 19.21
CA ARG A 86 3.40 -8.52 17.98
C ARG A 86 2.36 -9.60 17.69
N SER A 87 1.91 -10.33 18.70
CA SER A 87 0.83 -11.32 18.56
C SER A 87 -0.48 -10.67 18.10
N GLN A 88 -0.79 -9.48 18.61
CA GLN A 88 -1.96 -8.71 18.16
C GLN A 88 -1.83 -8.31 16.67
N ALA A 89 -0.65 -7.89 16.24
CA ALA A 89 -0.38 -7.56 14.84
C ALA A 89 -0.53 -8.79 13.92
N VAL A 90 -0.06 -9.96 14.35
CA VAL A 90 -0.22 -11.23 13.64
C VAL A 90 -1.70 -11.62 13.52
N GLU A 91 -2.47 -11.54 14.61
CA GLU A 91 -3.91 -11.86 14.58
C GLU A 91 -4.70 -10.87 13.71
N PHE A 92 -4.37 -9.58 13.75
CA PHE A 92 -4.92 -8.61 12.81
C PHE A 92 -4.63 -9.03 11.36
N THR A 93 -3.38 -9.41 11.06
CA THR A 93 -2.98 -9.81 9.71
C THR A 93 -3.73 -11.06 9.24
N ARG A 94 -3.98 -12.04 10.12
CA ARG A 94 -4.82 -13.21 9.80
C ARG A 94 -6.25 -12.80 9.42
N LYS A 95 -6.84 -11.91 10.19
CA LYS A 95 -8.17 -11.40 9.91
C LYS A 95 -8.20 -10.57 8.62
N TYR A 96 -7.16 -9.79 8.37
CA TYR A 96 -6.98 -9.00 7.16
C TYR A 96 -6.90 -9.88 5.90
N ILE A 97 -6.13 -10.97 5.94
CA ILE A 97 -6.07 -12.00 4.89
C ILE A 97 -7.47 -12.59 4.64
N GLN A 98 -8.21 -12.89 5.71
CA GLN A 98 -9.55 -13.45 5.59
C GLN A 98 -10.55 -12.49 4.95
N ILE A 99 -10.51 -11.20 5.30
CA ILE A 99 -11.33 -10.14 4.69
C ILE A 99 -10.99 -10.01 3.20
N ALA A 100 -9.70 -10.03 2.84
CA ALA A 100 -9.24 -10.00 1.45
C ALA A 100 -9.83 -11.16 0.65
N ASN A 101 -9.78 -12.38 1.19
CA ASN A 101 -10.36 -13.56 0.55
C ASN A 101 -11.89 -13.40 0.36
N TRP A 102 -12.63 -12.93 1.36
CA TRP A 102 -14.08 -12.72 1.26
C TRP A 102 -14.48 -11.66 0.23
N LEU A 103 -13.65 -10.62 0.06
CA LEU A 103 -13.84 -9.58 -0.96
C LEU A 103 -13.36 -10.00 -2.34
N GLY A 104 -12.61 -11.09 -2.46
CA GLY A 104 -11.96 -11.50 -3.70
C GLY A 104 -10.74 -10.65 -4.07
N VAL A 105 -10.11 -10.03 -3.07
CA VAL A 105 -8.88 -9.23 -3.23
C VAL A 105 -7.66 -10.16 -3.33
N GLU A 106 -6.80 -9.88 -4.29
CA GLU A 106 -5.63 -10.72 -4.59
C GLU A 106 -4.41 -10.39 -3.72
N THR A 107 -4.27 -9.11 -3.30
CA THR A 107 -3.04 -8.60 -2.67
C THR A 107 -3.36 -7.62 -1.55
N ILE A 108 -2.76 -7.84 -0.39
CA ILE A 108 -2.87 -6.91 0.76
C ILE A 108 -1.53 -6.23 1.03
N LEU A 109 -1.59 -4.93 1.35
CA LEU A 109 -0.45 -4.16 1.80
C LEU A 109 -0.13 -4.49 3.26
N VAL A 110 1.11 -4.82 3.54
CA VAL A 110 1.63 -5.11 4.88
C VAL A 110 2.86 -4.24 5.14
N ILE A 111 2.90 -3.50 6.24
CA ILE A 111 4.12 -2.84 6.67
C ILE A 111 4.98 -3.87 7.41
N PRO A 112 6.17 -4.22 6.89
CA PRO A 112 6.95 -5.34 7.43
C PRO A 112 7.44 -5.09 8.85
N GLY A 113 7.59 -3.83 9.22
CA GLY A 113 8.06 -3.40 10.52
C GLY A 113 8.69 -2.02 10.44
N ASP A 114 9.11 -1.49 11.57
CA ASP A 114 9.69 -0.16 11.69
C ASP A 114 10.80 -0.14 12.75
N THR A 115 11.89 0.60 12.47
CA THR A 115 12.89 0.91 13.50
C THR A 115 12.45 2.12 14.30
N ARG A 116 11.64 2.99 13.70
CA ARG A 116 11.03 4.17 14.30
C ARG A 116 9.87 4.64 13.44
N VAL A 117 8.77 5.02 14.07
CA VAL A 117 7.68 5.76 13.44
C VAL A 117 8.06 7.24 13.39
N PRO A 118 8.27 7.87 12.20
CA PRO A 118 8.84 9.22 12.12
C PRO A 118 8.00 10.33 12.75
N TRP A 119 6.69 10.15 12.81
CA TRP A 119 5.71 11.13 13.30
C TRP A 119 5.13 10.81 14.67
N ASP A 120 5.54 9.69 15.28
CA ASP A 120 5.08 9.29 16.61
C ASP A 120 6.27 8.93 17.53
N GLU A 121 6.69 9.90 18.33
CA GLU A 121 7.79 9.74 19.27
C GLU A 121 7.44 8.85 20.48
N SER A 122 6.16 8.53 20.69
CA SER A 122 5.74 7.61 21.75
C SER A 122 6.05 6.16 21.42
N ARG A 123 6.23 5.84 20.13
CA ARG A 123 6.60 4.49 19.68
C ARG A 123 8.06 4.18 20.01
N PRO A 124 8.36 2.97 20.47
CA PRO A 124 9.72 2.57 20.81
C PRO A 124 10.64 2.56 19.57
N VAL A 125 11.90 2.91 19.78
CA VAL A 125 12.95 2.69 18.77
C VAL A 125 13.42 1.23 18.88
N VAL A 126 13.32 0.49 17.78
CA VAL A 126 13.74 -0.91 17.70
C VAL A 126 15.01 -1.02 16.87
N SER A 127 15.96 -1.86 17.26
CA SER A 127 17.20 -2.05 16.50
C SER A 127 16.90 -2.64 15.12
N TYR A 128 17.68 -2.26 14.11
CA TYR A 128 17.49 -2.77 12.74
C TYR A 128 17.52 -4.29 12.67
N LYS A 129 18.42 -4.92 13.45
CA LYS A 129 18.52 -6.37 13.55
C LYS A 129 17.26 -7.00 14.11
N ASP A 130 16.71 -6.43 15.19
CA ASP A 130 15.52 -6.96 15.83
C ASP A 130 14.29 -6.79 14.92
N VAL A 131 14.17 -5.64 14.22
CA VAL A 131 13.13 -5.44 13.20
C VAL A 131 13.22 -6.52 12.12
N TRP A 132 14.41 -6.81 11.62
CA TRP A 132 14.64 -7.85 10.62
C TRP A 132 14.19 -9.22 11.09
N GLU A 133 14.59 -9.62 12.30
CA GLU A 133 14.28 -10.94 12.87
C GLU A 133 12.80 -11.09 13.23
N TYR A 134 12.22 -10.09 13.90
CA TYR A 134 10.82 -10.18 14.34
C TYR A 134 9.84 -10.04 13.17
N SER A 135 10.08 -9.13 12.24
CA SER A 135 9.20 -8.98 11.07
C SER A 135 9.18 -10.25 10.22
N LYS A 136 10.37 -10.84 9.96
CA LYS A 136 10.46 -12.11 9.24
C LYS A 136 9.66 -13.20 9.93
N ARG A 137 9.83 -13.36 11.24
CA ARG A 137 9.12 -14.37 12.03
C ARG A 137 7.61 -14.19 11.97
N SER A 138 7.14 -12.93 12.10
CA SER A 138 5.71 -12.63 12.06
C SER A 138 5.10 -12.86 10.67
N ILE A 139 5.84 -12.54 9.59
CA ILE A 139 5.40 -12.80 8.22
C ILE A 139 5.38 -14.31 7.93
N ASP A 140 6.40 -15.07 8.34
CA ASP A 140 6.43 -16.53 8.23
C ASP A 140 5.20 -17.17 8.89
N GLU A 141 4.76 -16.63 10.05
CA GLU A 141 3.63 -17.17 10.81
C GLU A 141 2.27 -16.99 10.09
N VAL A 142 2.10 -15.95 9.30
CA VAL A 142 0.84 -15.68 8.57
C VAL A 142 0.87 -16.20 7.13
N THR A 143 2.04 -16.49 6.58
CA THR A 143 2.22 -16.95 5.20
C THR A 143 1.42 -18.21 4.85
N PRO A 144 1.35 -19.27 5.71
CA PRO A 144 0.56 -20.46 5.37
C PRO A 144 -0.93 -20.15 5.14
N LEU A 145 -1.51 -19.22 5.91
CA LEU A 145 -2.90 -18.80 5.72
C LEU A 145 -3.06 -18.01 4.40
N ALA A 146 -2.09 -17.17 4.08
CA ALA A 146 -2.08 -16.42 2.82
C ALA A 146 -1.99 -17.37 1.59
N GLU A 147 -1.20 -18.44 1.69
CA GLU A 147 -1.13 -19.49 0.67
C GLU A 147 -2.45 -20.24 0.54
N GLU A 148 -3.04 -20.68 1.65
CA GLU A 148 -4.32 -21.39 1.68
C GLU A 148 -5.44 -20.58 1.05
N LEU A 149 -5.52 -19.29 1.38
CA LEU A 149 -6.57 -18.38 0.91
C LEU A 149 -6.23 -17.69 -0.42
N ASN A 150 -5.06 -18.00 -1.00
CA ASN A 150 -4.56 -17.43 -2.26
C ASN A 150 -4.45 -15.89 -2.24
N VAL A 151 -4.04 -15.30 -1.11
CA VAL A 151 -3.84 -13.86 -0.92
C VAL A 151 -2.34 -13.55 -0.87
N ASN A 152 -1.89 -12.53 -1.59
CA ASN A 152 -0.50 -12.10 -1.56
C ASN A 152 -0.26 -11.13 -0.38
N LEU A 153 0.84 -11.32 0.32
CA LEU A 153 1.38 -10.43 1.34
C LEU A 153 2.39 -9.50 0.68
N ALA A 154 1.97 -8.32 0.29
CA ALA A 154 2.83 -7.33 -0.36
C ALA A 154 3.39 -6.36 0.68
N LEU A 155 4.68 -6.47 0.96
CA LEU A 155 5.37 -5.67 1.96
C LEU A 155 5.70 -4.29 1.38
N GLU A 156 5.30 -3.19 2.05
CA GLU A 156 5.50 -1.86 1.51
C GLU A 156 6.85 -1.24 1.88
N ASN A 157 7.54 -0.66 0.88
CA ASN A 157 8.63 0.27 1.12
C ASN A 157 8.06 1.62 1.57
N VAL A 158 8.19 1.90 2.84
CA VAL A 158 7.60 3.07 3.49
C VAL A 158 8.62 3.77 4.37
N TRP A 159 8.31 4.95 4.91
CA TRP A 159 9.24 5.73 5.72
C TRP A 159 9.34 5.21 7.18
N ASN A 160 9.69 3.94 7.33
CA ASN A 160 9.81 3.19 8.58
C ASN A 160 11.27 3.02 9.06
N ARG A 161 12.24 3.61 8.33
CA ARG A 161 13.68 3.47 8.56
C ARG A 161 14.16 2.02 8.49
N PHE A 162 13.56 1.23 7.62
CA PHE A 162 13.89 -0.17 7.38
C PHE A 162 13.82 -0.48 5.89
N LEU A 163 14.79 -1.23 5.35
CA LEU A 163 14.92 -1.63 3.94
C LEU A 163 14.99 -0.45 2.97
N PHE A 164 16.14 0.23 2.93
CA PHE A 164 16.33 1.47 2.18
C PHE A 164 16.71 1.28 0.71
N SER A 165 17.20 0.11 0.30
CA SER A 165 17.69 -0.12 -1.05
C SER A 165 17.06 -1.36 -1.69
N PRO A 166 16.99 -1.43 -3.04
CA PRO A 166 16.47 -2.62 -3.72
C PRO A 166 17.30 -3.89 -3.43
N MET A 167 18.56 -3.75 -3.08
CA MET A 167 19.42 -4.89 -2.72
C MET A 167 19.08 -5.44 -1.34
N GLU A 168 18.77 -4.57 -0.35
CA GLU A 168 18.25 -5.01 0.95
C GLU A 168 16.89 -5.67 0.82
N TRP A 169 15.98 -5.09 0.02
CA TRP A 169 14.70 -5.68 -0.30
C TRP A 169 14.86 -7.07 -0.92
N LYS A 170 15.74 -7.21 -1.92
CA LYS A 170 16.00 -8.51 -2.51
C LYS A 170 16.50 -9.52 -1.47
N LEU A 171 17.49 -9.14 -0.67
CA LEU A 171 18.04 -9.99 0.39
C LEU A 171 16.96 -10.39 1.42
N TYR A 172 16.08 -9.45 1.76
CA TYR A 172 15.00 -9.69 2.71
C TYR A 172 13.92 -10.62 2.13
N LEU A 173 13.47 -10.37 0.90
CA LEU A 173 12.46 -11.18 0.24
C LEU A 173 12.95 -12.59 -0.12
N ASP A 174 14.22 -12.76 -0.42
CA ASP A 174 14.83 -14.07 -0.71
C ASP A 174 14.79 -15.04 0.49
N GLN A 175 14.51 -14.55 1.70
CA GLN A 175 14.33 -15.40 2.88
C GLN A 175 12.97 -16.11 2.93
N PHE A 176 12.00 -15.68 2.13
CA PHE A 176 10.67 -16.29 2.07
C PHE A 176 10.60 -17.24 0.88
N ALA A 177 10.32 -18.51 1.16
CA ALA A 177 10.16 -19.53 0.12
C ALA A 177 8.85 -19.34 -0.68
N SER A 178 7.87 -18.66 -0.07
CA SER A 178 6.56 -18.45 -0.67
C SER A 178 6.57 -17.37 -1.75
N GLU A 179 5.95 -17.66 -2.89
CA GLU A 179 5.69 -16.66 -3.93
C GLU A 179 4.58 -15.67 -3.51
N LYS A 180 3.85 -15.95 -2.42
CA LYS A 180 2.83 -15.05 -1.87
C LYS A 180 3.42 -13.87 -1.11
N VAL A 181 4.71 -13.88 -0.79
CA VAL A 181 5.39 -12.76 -0.14
C VAL A 181 6.18 -11.98 -1.19
N GLY A 182 5.90 -10.70 -1.35
CA GLY A 182 6.60 -9.82 -2.27
C GLY A 182 6.53 -8.38 -1.81
N ILE A 183 6.77 -7.43 -2.72
CA ILE A 183 6.75 -6.01 -2.39
C ILE A 183 5.46 -5.34 -2.92
N TYR A 184 4.83 -4.53 -2.07
CA TYR A 184 3.94 -3.46 -2.48
C TYR A 184 4.82 -2.24 -2.73
N PHE A 185 5.13 -1.96 -3.97
CA PHE A 185 6.14 -0.97 -4.29
C PHE A 185 5.54 0.43 -4.44
N ASP A 186 5.83 1.32 -3.49
CA ASP A 186 5.54 2.75 -3.61
C ASP A 186 6.67 3.45 -4.38
N LEU A 187 6.33 4.05 -5.53
CA LEU A 187 7.28 4.69 -6.42
C LEU A 187 7.94 5.92 -5.80
N ALA A 188 7.24 6.64 -4.95
CA ALA A 188 7.69 7.89 -4.38
C ALA A 188 8.48 7.72 -3.08
N ASN A 189 8.13 6.72 -2.26
CA ASN A 189 8.77 6.48 -0.97
C ASN A 189 10.28 6.18 -1.08
N CYS A 190 10.75 5.69 -2.24
CA CYS A 190 12.17 5.41 -2.46
C CYS A 190 12.96 6.58 -3.07
N CYS A 191 12.32 7.63 -3.57
CA CYS A 191 12.95 8.65 -4.42
C CYS A 191 14.13 9.37 -3.77
N ILE A 192 14.14 9.54 -2.44
CA ILE A 192 15.27 10.14 -1.72
C ILE A 192 16.48 9.21 -1.59
N TYR A 193 16.35 7.92 -1.90
CA TYR A 193 17.42 6.92 -1.75
C TYR A 193 17.85 6.33 -3.09
N CYS A 194 16.88 6.03 -3.97
CA CYS A 194 17.09 5.31 -5.23
C CYS A 194 16.07 5.75 -6.28
N ARG A 195 16.35 5.36 -7.52
CA ARG A 195 15.39 5.50 -8.60
C ARG A 195 14.36 4.34 -8.55
N PRO A 196 13.07 4.61 -8.75
CA PRO A 196 12.03 3.55 -8.74
C PRO A 196 12.31 2.40 -9.72
N GLN A 197 12.88 2.69 -10.89
CA GLN A 197 13.20 1.70 -11.91
C GLN A 197 14.16 0.61 -11.39
N ASP A 198 15.14 1.00 -10.56
CA ASP A 198 16.14 0.07 -10.03
C ASP A 198 15.50 -0.99 -9.12
N TYR A 199 14.45 -0.62 -8.36
CA TYR A 199 13.67 -1.57 -7.58
C TYR A 199 12.95 -2.58 -8.47
N ILE A 200 12.25 -2.11 -9.50
CA ILE A 200 11.47 -2.96 -10.39
C ILE A 200 12.37 -3.93 -11.15
N GLU A 201 13.52 -3.45 -11.67
CA GLU A 201 14.51 -4.28 -12.40
C GLU A 201 15.13 -5.37 -11.52
N ILE A 202 15.36 -5.07 -10.23
CA ILE A 202 16.02 -6.02 -9.32
C ILE A 202 15.02 -7.01 -8.73
N LEU A 203 13.80 -6.56 -8.40
CA LEU A 203 12.79 -7.37 -7.68
C LEU A 203 11.86 -8.14 -8.63
N LYS A 204 11.66 -7.65 -9.86
CA LYS A 204 10.92 -8.34 -10.95
C LYS A 204 9.57 -8.91 -10.49
N GLU A 205 9.45 -10.23 -10.56
CA GLU A 205 8.24 -10.97 -10.18
C GLU A 205 7.81 -10.83 -8.71
N ARG A 206 8.71 -10.35 -7.86
CA ARG A 206 8.38 -10.03 -6.47
C ARG A 206 7.61 -8.71 -6.33
N VAL A 207 7.48 -7.89 -7.39
CA VAL A 207 6.64 -6.69 -7.39
C VAL A 207 5.19 -7.11 -7.60
N LEU A 208 4.43 -7.18 -6.51
CA LEU A 208 3.05 -7.70 -6.51
C LEU A 208 2.01 -6.61 -6.79
N ALA A 209 2.23 -5.41 -6.27
CA ALA A 209 1.39 -4.24 -6.50
C ALA A 209 2.22 -2.96 -6.42
N ILE A 210 1.71 -1.86 -6.97
CA ILE A 210 2.41 -0.57 -7.03
C ILE A 210 1.50 0.54 -6.55
N HIS A 211 1.99 1.37 -5.60
CA HIS A 211 1.46 2.69 -5.33
C HIS A 211 2.07 3.71 -6.28
N VAL A 212 1.20 4.40 -7.00
CA VAL A 212 1.56 5.49 -7.92
C VAL A 212 1.42 6.80 -7.18
N LYS A 213 2.55 7.40 -6.88
CA LYS A 213 2.71 8.58 -6.05
C LYS A 213 3.88 9.40 -6.58
N ASN A 214 4.02 10.64 -6.20
CA ASN A 214 5.18 11.45 -6.53
C ASN A 214 5.74 12.15 -5.29
N PHE A 215 6.99 12.57 -5.37
CA PHE A 215 7.74 13.16 -4.27
C PHE A 215 8.68 14.24 -4.79
N SER A 216 8.75 15.38 -4.10
CA SER A 216 9.69 16.45 -4.39
C SER A 216 10.70 16.61 -3.26
N GLU A 217 11.97 16.35 -3.55
CA GLU A 217 13.05 16.50 -2.57
C GLU A 217 13.24 17.95 -2.13
N SER A 218 13.03 18.89 -3.06
CA SER A 218 13.15 20.32 -2.79
C SER A 218 12.16 20.83 -1.76
N ASP A 219 10.99 20.17 -1.68
CA ASP A 219 9.89 20.55 -0.80
C ASP A 219 9.81 19.71 0.47
N CYS A 220 10.67 18.70 0.60
CA CYS A 220 10.53 17.73 1.68
C CYS A 220 10.84 18.28 3.07
N ALA A 221 11.58 19.38 3.18
CA ALA A 221 11.92 20.02 4.45
C ALA A 221 12.32 19.03 5.57
N GLY A 222 12.89 17.88 5.19
CA GLY A 222 13.27 16.80 6.09
C GLY A 222 12.14 15.84 6.49
N GLY A 223 11.00 15.83 5.79
CA GLY A 223 9.87 14.97 6.15
C GLY A 223 8.82 14.78 5.07
N LEU A 224 7.59 14.51 5.50
CA LEU A 224 6.44 14.18 4.66
C LEU A 224 6.01 15.30 3.70
N HIS A 225 6.45 16.55 3.91
CA HIS A 225 6.08 17.69 3.07
C HIS A 225 6.50 17.57 1.60
N GLY A 226 7.39 16.61 1.26
CA GLY A 226 7.73 16.30 -0.12
C GLY A 226 6.62 15.58 -0.90
N PHE A 227 5.59 15.06 -0.23
CA PHE A 227 4.41 14.47 -0.86
C PHE A 227 3.37 15.55 -1.14
N GLY A 228 3.37 16.03 -2.39
CA GLY A 228 2.48 17.08 -2.86
C GLY A 228 1.06 16.60 -3.16
N ASP A 229 0.31 17.43 -3.85
CA ASP A 229 -1.07 17.13 -4.29
C ASP A 229 -1.16 16.94 -5.81
N ASP A 230 -0.06 17.10 -6.52
CA ASP A 230 0.01 16.87 -7.97
C ASP A 230 0.78 15.57 -8.29
N LEU A 231 0.05 14.58 -8.80
CA LEU A 231 0.64 13.29 -9.16
C LEU A 231 1.76 13.41 -10.22
N LEU A 232 1.75 14.44 -11.05
CA LEU A 232 2.73 14.64 -12.13
C LEU A 232 3.91 15.52 -11.71
N GLU A 233 3.87 16.14 -10.55
CA GLU A 233 4.96 16.99 -10.03
C GLU A 233 5.83 16.20 -9.05
N GLY A 234 7.13 16.08 -9.35
CA GLY A 234 8.11 15.40 -8.50
C GLY A 234 9.19 14.67 -9.25
N MET A 235 9.86 13.76 -8.56
CA MET A 235 11.07 13.08 -9.01
C MET A 235 10.82 11.77 -9.78
N VAL A 236 9.59 11.25 -9.78
CA VAL A 236 9.29 9.97 -10.44
C VAL A 236 9.22 10.15 -11.96
N ASP A 237 10.14 9.49 -12.66
CA ASP A 237 10.13 9.37 -14.11
C ASP A 237 9.16 8.23 -14.52
N PHE A 238 7.89 8.57 -14.72
CA PHE A 238 6.85 7.61 -15.06
C PHE A 238 7.08 6.91 -16.41
N ASP A 239 7.71 7.57 -17.38
CA ASP A 239 8.03 6.97 -18.68
C ASP A 239 9.08 5.88 -18.53
N ALA A 240 10.10 6.12 -17.71
CA ALA A 240 11.11 5.12 -17.42
C ALA A 240 10.55 3.96 -16.57
N VAL A 241 9.68 4.26 -15.60
CA VAL A 241 8.95 3.23 -14.82
C VAL A 241 8.10 2.38 -15.75
N GLN A 242 7.32 2.98 -16.67
CA GLN A 242 6.50 2.22 -17.62
C GLN A 242 7.33 1.23 -18.45
N LYS A 243 8.47 1.68 -19.02
CA LYS A 243 9.34 0.83 -19.83
C LYS A 243 9.85 -0.40 -19.06
N VAL A 244 10.19 -0.22 -17.79
CA VAL A 244 10.67 -1.34 -16.96
C VAL A 244 9.51 -2.29 -16.62
N LEU A 245 8.33 -1.77 -16.27
CA LEU A 245 7.13 -2.58 -16.03
C LEU A 245 6.75 -3.41 -17.26
N GLU A 246 6.85 -2.84 -18.47
CA GLU A 246 6.63 -3.56 -19.73
C GLU A 246 7.67 -4.68 -19.93
N SER A 247 8.95 -4.39 -19.63
CA SER A 247 10.05 -5.35 -19.79
C SER A 247 9.90 -6.60 -18.92
N ILE A 248 9.30 -6.46 -17.73
CA ILE A 248 9.01 -7.59 -16.82
C ILE A 248 7.59 -8.16 -17.01
N ASN A 249 6.84 -7.67 -18.01
CA ASN A 249 5.45 -8.05 -18.28
C ASN A 249 4.53 -7.89 -17.04
N TYR A 250 4.69 -6.79 -16.29
CA TYR A 250 3.92 -6.55 -15.08
C TYR A 250 2.41 -6.49 -15.35
N LYS A 251 1.62 -7.17 -14.51
CA LYS A 251 0.16 -7.29 -14.63
C LYS A 251 -0.59 -6.89 -13.34
N GLY A 252 0.13 -6.49 -12.32
CA GLY A 252 -0.44 -6.07 -11.04
C GLY A 252 -1.20 -4.74 -11.12
N ALA A 253 -1.68 -4.30 -9.98
CA ALA A 253 -2.39 -3.02 -9.86
C ALA A 253 -1.41 -1.85 -9.82
N LEU A 254 -1.83 -0.74 -10.45
CA LEU A 254 -1.23 0.58 -10.35
C LEU A 254 -2.24 1.47 -9.62
N THR A 255 -2.05 1.65 -8.32
CA THR A 255 -2.99 2.32 -7.44
C THR A 255 -2.48 3.71 -7.08
N ALA A 256 -3.19 4.77 -7.46
CA ALA A 256 -2.81 6.12 -7.04
C ALA A 256 -3.09 6.33 -5.55
N GLU A 257 -2.04 6.74 -4.82
CA GLU A 257 -2.10 7.07 -3.39
C GLU A 257 -1.48 8.45 -3.16
N MET A 258 -2.08 9.49 -3.73
CA MET A 258 -1.57 10.86 -3.62
C MET A 258 -2.23 11.58 -2.44
N VAL A 259 -1.73 11.34 -1.22
CA VAL A 259 -2.15 12.06 -0.01
C VAL A 259 -1.26 13.30 0.16
N PRO A 260 -1.83 14.52 0.23
CA PRO A 260 -1.08 15.77 0.11
C PRO A 260 -0.48 16.20 1.47
N PHE A 261 0.49 15.45 1.97
CA PHE A 261 1.19 15.78 3.23
C PHE A 261 1.94 17.11 3.17
N SER A 262 2.22 17.65 1.96
CA SER A 262 2.74 19.00 1.79
C SER A 262 1.84 20.09 2.38
N ARG A 263 0.54 19.81 2.53
CA ARG A 263 -0.46 20.73 3.10
C ARG A 263 -0.52 20.70 4.64
N LEU A 264 0.29 19.87 5.30
CA LEU A 264 0.30 19.84 6.76
C LEU A 264 0.79 21.19 7.34
N PRO A 265 0.23 21.66 8.46
CA PRO A 265 -0.84 21.05 9.27
C PRO A 265 -2.27 21.29 8.76
N ASP A 266 -2.45 22.05 7.69
CA ASP A 266 -3.76 22.51 7.21
C ASP A 266 -4.40 21.52 6.20
N MET A 267 -3.90 20.29 6.14
CA MET A 267 -4.46 19.24 5.28
C MET A 267 -5.88 18.87 5.71
N VAL A 268 -6.83 18.99 4.79
CA VAL A 268 -8.23 18.62 5.00
C VAL A 268 -8.58 17.46 4.07
N LEU A 269 -9.00 16.35 4.65
CA LEU A 269 -9.51 15.17 3.94
C LEU A 269 -10.86 14.76 4.57
N PRO A 270 -11.82 14.25 3.80
CA PRO A 270 -11.76 13.96 2.36
C PRO A 270 -11.73 15.21 1.47
N ASP A 271 -11.04 15.11 0.32
CA ASP A 271 -10.98 16.13 -0.73
C ASP A 271 -11.35 15.48 -2.07
N GLU A 272 -12.62 15.56 -2.45
CA GLU A 272 -13.14 14.93 -3.68
C GLU A 272 -12.56 15.56 -4.96
N GLU A 273 -12.20 16.83 -4.93
CA GLU A 273 -11.57 17.49 -6.08
C GLU A 273 -10.15 16.98 -6.29
N LEU A 274 -9.36 16.84 -5.24
CA LEU A 274 -8.04 16.21 -5.28
C LEU A 274 -8.15 14.78 -5.84
N ALA A 275 -9.08 13.99 -5.33
CA ALA A 275 -9.31 12.62 -5.80
C ALA A 275 -9.65 12.59 -7.30
N ARG A 276 -10.52 13.49 -7.76
CA ARG A 276 -10.90 13.60 -9.17
C ARG A 276 -9.72 13.97 -10.06
N VAL A 277 -8.92 14.96 -9.65
CA VAL A 277 -7.73 15.39 -10.39
C VAL A 277 -6.68 14.27 -10.43
N THR A 278 -6.46 13.59 -9.31
CA THR A 278 -5.55 12.44 -9.24
C THR A 278 -5.97 11.33 -10.22
N CYS A 279 -7.27 10.99 -10.27
CA CYS A 279 -7.79 10.01 -11.25
C CYS A 279 -7.55 10.44 -12.69
N GLN A 280 -7.77 11.73 -13.02
CA GLN A 280 -7.53 12.26 -14.37
C GLN A 280 -6.06 12.13 -14.77
N LYS A 281 -5.15 12.49 -13.87
CA LYS A 281 -3.70 12.39 -14.11
C LYS A 281 -3.25 10.94 -14.21
N LEU A 282 -3.71 10.05 -13.32
CA LEU A 282 -3.39 8.62 -13.39
C LEU A 282 -3.77 8.02 -14.76
N LYS A 283 -4.88 8.45 -15.36
CA LYS A 283 -5.29 7.95 -16.69
C LYS A 283 -4.35 8.34 -17.81
N THR A 284 -3.56 9.39 -17.66
CA THR A 284 -2.55 9.80 -18.65
C THR A 284 -1.23 9.05 -18.56
N LEU A 285 -1.01 8.35 -17.44
CA LEU A 285 0.18 7.55 -17.19
C LEU A 285 -0.02 6.09 -17.65
N PHE A 286 1.07 5.40 -17.93
CA PHE A 286 1.08 3.94 -18.20
C PHE A 286 0.10 3.52 -19.32
N LEU A 287 0.21 4.16 -20.47
CA LEU A 287 -0.67 3.98 -21.66
C LEU A 287 -0.36 2.69 -22.43
#